data_32b87817a77ce828258fbb49cdd8a542
#
_entry.id   32b87817a77ce828258fbb49cdd8a542
#
_cell.length_a   1.000
_cell.length_b   1.000
_cell.length_c   1.000
_cell.angle_alpha   90.00
_cell.angle_beta   90.00
_cell.angle_gamma   90.00
#
_symmetry.space_group_name_H-M   'P 1'
#
loop_
_entity.id
_entity.type
_entity.pdbx_description
1 polymer ?
#
loop_
_entity_poly.entity_id
_entity_poly.type
_entity_poly.pdbx_seq_one_letter_code
_entity_poly.pdbx_strand_id
1 'polypeptide(L)'
;MIQVICPVCGAALAPQGTAWRCVQGHCFDVAKQGYVNLLTVTQKHSRHPGDTREMVAARRAFLDAGWYAPIAGALADLVRRFCPAAEAVLDAGCGEGYYLSQLGWIPERWGIDISRDAVRYAAVRDRSAHWLTATAAHLPFADGGFDCVLSMF
;
A
#
# COMPACT_ATOMS: atom_id res chain seq x y z
N MET A 1 6.08 5.71 -14.22
CA MET A 1 5.94 4.26 -13.85
C MET A 1 6.77 4.00 -12.60
N ILE A 2 6.14 3.52 -11.54
CA ILE A 2 6.78 3.25 -10.25
C ILE A 2 7.65 2.01 -10.35
N GLN A 3 8.92 2.13 -9.97
CA GLN A 3 9.85 1.00 -9.93
C GLN A 3 9.85 0.40 -8.52
N VAL A 4 9.33 -0.83 -8.41
CA VAL A 4 9.42 -1.62 -7.19
C VAL A 4 10.79 -2.30 -7.13
N ILE A 5 11.39 -2.33 -5.94
CA ILE A 5 12.69 -2.97 -5.69
C ILE A 5 12.54 -4.21 -4.81
N CYS A 6 13.36 -5.21 -5.09
CA CYS A 6 13.37 -6.45 -4.34
C CYS A 6 13.86 -6.21 -2.90
N PRO A 7 13.08 -6.55 -1.86
CA PRO A 7 13.47 -6.31 -0.48
C PRO A 7 14.65 -7.18 -0.01
N VAL A 8 15.07 -8.14 -0.82
CA VAL A 8 16.20 -9.04 -0.49
C VAL A 8 17.52 -8.55 -1.10
N CYS A 9 17.50 -8.07 -2.35
CA CYS A 9 18.74 -7.73 -3.06
C CYS A 9 18.76 -6.33 -3.68
N GLY A 10 17.69 -5.53 -3.55
CA GLY A 10 17.62 -4.18 -4.11
C GLY A 10 17.46 -4.09 -5.63
N ALA A 11 17.47 -5.21 -6.36
CA ALA A 11 17.27 -5.19 -7.80
C ALA A 11 15.82 -4.89 -8.17
N ALA A 12 15.59 -4.41 -9.41
CA ALA A 12 14.25 -4.17 -9.91
C ALA A 12 13.38 -5.44 -9.81
N LEU A 13 12.16 -5.26 -9.36
CA LEU A 13 11.15 -6.31 -9.21
C LEU A 13 10.02 -6.03 -10.20
N ALA A 14 9.69 -7.00 -11.02
CA ALA A 14 8.68 -6.86 -12.05
C ALA A 14 7.65 -7.99 -12.02
N PRO A 15 6.38 -7.73 -12.39
CA PRO A 15 5.36 -8.75 -12.49
C PRO A 15 5.68 -9.74 -13.61
N GLN A 16 5.55 -11.03 -13.31
CA GLN A 16 5.73 -12.14 -14.26
C GLN A 16 4.66 -13.21 -13.97
N GLY A 17 3.57 -13.21 -14.74
CA GLY A 17 2.43 -14.10 -14.52
C GLY A 17 1.76 -13.83 -13.16
N THR A 18 1.72 -14.85 -12.30
CA THR A 18 1.09 -14.79 -10.97
C THR A 18 2.07 -14.39 -9.85
N ALA A 19 3.27 -13.94 -10.18
CA ALA A 19 4.29 -13.56 -9.21
C ALA A 19 5.10 -12.35 -9.68
N TRP A 20 5.80 -11.71 -8.75
CA TRP A 20 6.81 -10.69 -9.04
C TRP A 20 8.19 -11.28 -8.86
N ARG A 21 9.10 -11.01 -9.80
CA ARG A 21 10.45 -11.58 -9.81
C ARG A 21 11.51 -10.52 -10.08
N CYS A 22 12.69 -10.71 -9.49
CA CYS A 22 13.87 -9.93 -9.80
C CYS A 22 14.89 -10.76 -10.60
N VAL A 23 15.89 -10.09 -11.17
CA VAL A 23 16.96 -10.73 -11.97
C VAL A 23 17.81 -11.71 -11.15
N GLN A 24 17.81 -11.61 -9.81
CA GLN A 24 18.51 -12.55 -8.93
C GLN A 24 17.66 -13.79 -8.59
N GLY A 25 16.46 -13.92 -9.15
CA GLY A 25 15.61 -15.07 -8.96
C GLY A 25 14.71 -15.03 -7.72
N HIS A 26 14.73 -13.96 -6.91
CA HIS A 26 13.76 -13.82 -5.81
C HIS A 26 12.35 -13.67 -6.37
N CYS A 27 11.40 -14.37 -5.77
CA CYS A 27 10.04 -14.51 -6.25
C CYS A 27 9.03 -14.24 -5.13
N PHE A 28 8.00 -13.46 -5.44
CA PHE A 28 6.93 -13.07 -4.53
C PHE A 28 5.59 -13.28 -5.19
N ASP A 29 4.79 -14.19 -4.67
CA ASP A 29 3.48 -14.51 -5.27
C ASP A 29 2.48 -13.37 -5.09
N VAL A 30 1.66 -13.17 -6.12
CA VAL A 30 0.49 -12.30 -6.04
C VAL A 30 -0.62 -13.08 -5.35
N ALA A 31 -1.11 -12.56 -4.23
CA ALA A 31 -2.23 -13.16 -3.52
C ALA A 31 -3.52 -13.13 -4.35
N LYS A 32 -4.45 -14.03 -4.08
CA LYS A 32 -5.76 -14.09 -4.75
C LYS A 32 -6.51 -12.76 -4.75
N GLN A 33 -6.30 -11.93 -3.72
CA GLN A 33 -6.89 -10.61 -3.59
C GLN A 33 -6.19 -9.52 -4.42
N GLY A 34 -5.01 -9.80 -4.99
CA GLY A 34 -4.27 -8.87 -5.84
C GLY A 34 -3.12 -8.11 -5.15
N TYR A 35 -2.80 -8.41 -3.88
CA TYR A 35 -1.64 -7.81 -3.21
C TYR A 35 -0.40 -8.71 -3.28
N VAL A 36 0.78 -8.12 -3.07
CA VAL A 36 2.05 -8.85 -2.96
C VAL A 36 2.64 -8.66 -1.56
N ASN A 37 3.13 -9.75 -0.96
CA ASN A 37 3.79 -9.68 0.34
C ASN A 37 5.31 -9.57 0.15
N LEU A 38 5.84 -8.37 0.34
CA LEU A 38 7.26 -8.06 0.27
C LEU A 38 7.94 -7.98 1.65
N LEU A 39 7.20 -8.18 2.74
CA LEU A 39 7.76 -8.13 4.09
C LEU A 39 8.62 -9.38 4.35
N THR A 40 9.93 -9.18 4.44
CA THR A 40 10.89 -10.26 4.71
C THR A 40 10.89 -10.69 6.18
N VAL A 41 11.40 -11.88 6.46
CA VAL A 41 11.50 -12.41 7.84
C VAL A 41 12.35 -11.49 8.72
N THR A 42 13.42 -10.92 8.19
CA THR A 42 14.32 -10.00 8.88
C THR A 42 13.69 -8.66 9.25
N GLN A 43 12.66 -8.26 8.52
CA GLN A 43 11.90 -7.01 8.76
C GLN A 43 10.75 -7.22 9.76
N LYS A 44 10.44 -8.46 10.11
CA LYS A 44 9.39 -8.77 11.08
C LYS A 44 9.97 -8.75 12.50
N HIS A 45 9.43 -7.88 13.34
CA HIS A 45 9.75 -7.83 14.76
C HIS A 45 8.83 -8.71 15.63
N SER A 46 7.80 -9.32 15.03
CA SER A 46 6.85 -10.24 15.66
C SER A 46 6.31 -11.25 14.66
N ARG A 47 5.64 -12.31 15.15
CA ARG A 47 4.98 -13.30 14.27
C ARG A 47 3.84 -12.69 13.45
N HIS A 48 3.15 -11.69 14.01
CA HIS A 48 2.02 -10.99 13.40
C HIS A 48 2.26 -9.48 13.50
N PRO A 49 3.08 -8.89 12.60
CA PRO A 49 3.37 -7.46 12.63
C PRO A 49 2.14 -6.66 12.21
N GLY A 50 1.96 -5.50 12.86
CA GLY A 50 0.84 -4.59 12.62
C GLY A 50 -0.47 -5.00 13.28
N ASP A 51 -1.55 -4.42 12.82
CA ASP A 51 -2.90 -4.67 13.36
C ASP A 51 -3.35 -6.11 13.11
N THR A 52 -4.03 -6.68 14.11
CA THR A 52 -4.65 -7.99 13.97
C THR A 52 -5.88 -7.92 13.07
N ARG A 53 -6.37 -9.08 12.64
CA ARG A 53 -7.58 -9.19 11.82
C ARG A 53 -8.80 -8.54 12.48
N GLU A 54 -8.95 -8.71 13.79
CA GLU A 54 -10.04 -8.15 14.58
C GLU A 54 -9.93 -6.62 14.66
N MET A 55 -8.72 -6.08 14.87
CA MET A 55 -8.46 -4.64 14.88
C MET A 55 -8.75 -4.01 13.51
N VAL A 56 -8.30 -4.64 12.44
CA VAL A 56 -8.57 -4.19 11.07
C VAL A 56 -10.06 -4.22 10.77
N ALA A 57 -10.78 -5.27 11.18
CA ALA A 57 -12.23 -5.37 10.98
C ALA A 57 -12.99 -4.28 11.75
N ALA A 58 -12.61 -4.01 13.00
CA ALA A 58 -13.21 -2.95 13.81
C ALA A 58 -12.96 -1.56 13.21
N ARG A 59 -11.74 -1.27 12.79
CA ARG A 59 -11.39 -0.02 12.09
C ARG A 59 -12.19 0.14 10.81
N ARG A 60 -12.27 -0.91 10.00
CA ARG A 60 -13.04 -0.89 8.77
C ARG A 60 -14.52 -0.59 9.02
N ALA A 61 -15.15 -1.24 9.98
CA ALA A 61 -16.54 -0.98 10.34
C ALA A 61 -16.76 0.48 10.77
N PHE A 62 -15.83 1.03 11.55
CA PHE A 62 -15.85 2.43 11.97
C PHE A 62 -15.71 3.41 10.79
N LEU A 63 -14.77 3.17 9.90
CA LEU A 63 -14.53 4.03 8.72
C LEU A 63 -15.67 3.93 7.72
N ASP A 64 -16.19 2.71 7.46
CA ASP A 64 -17.31 2.47 6.54
C ASP A 64 -18.62 3.06 7.07
N ALA A 65 -18.75 3.28 8.39
CA ALA A 65 -19.87 4.02 8.99
C ALA A 65 -19.83 5.53 8.70
N GLY A 66 -18.74 6.04 8.09
CA GLY A 66 -18.64 7.43 7.62
C GLY A 66 -18.18 8.45 8.66
N TRP A 67 -17.80 8.02 9.88
CA TRP A 67 -17.35 8.95 10.92
C TRP A 67 -16.16 9.80 10.51
N TYR A 68 -15.27 9.24 9.69
CA TYR A 68 -14.07 9.93 9.19
C TYR A 68 -14.21 10.43 7.75
N ALA A 69 -15.40 10.41 7.17
CA ALA A 69 -15.62 10.94 5.82
C ALA A 69 -15.20 12.43 5.68
N PRO A 70 -15.45 13.33 6.68
CA PRO A 70 -14.95 14.70 6.58
C PRO A 70 -13.41 14.78 6.57
N ILE A 71 -12.71 13.91 7.29
CA ILE A 71 -11.24 13.86 7.31
C ILE A 71 -10.74 13.37 5.95
N ALA A 72 -11.34 12.32 5.42
CA ALA A 72 -10.98 11.81 4.10
C ALA A 72 -11.23 12.83 2.99
N GLY A 73 -12.33 13.57 3.05
CA GLY A 73 -12.62 14.68 2.16
C GLY A 73 -11.58 15.81 2.25
N ALA A 74 -11.24 16.22 3.46
CA ALA A 74 -10.22 17.25 3.67
C ALA A 74 -8.83 16.80 3.15
N LEU A 75 -8.46 15.53 3.35
CA LEU A 75 -7.23 14.97 2.79
C LEU A 75 -7.24 15.03 1.26
N ALA A 76 -8.35 14.61 0.64
CA ALA A 76 -8.51 14.65 -0.80
C ALA A 76 -8.37 16.09 -1.36
N ASP A 77 -8.94 17.08 -0.68
CA ASP A 77 -8.82 18.49 -1.06
C ASP A 77 -7.40 19.03 -0.88
N LEU A 78 -6.69 18.62 0.16
CA LEU A 78 -5.27 18.95 0.35
C LEU A 78 -4.42 18.38 -0.79
N VAL A 79 -4.64 17.12 -1.15
CA VAL A 79 -3.91 16.50 -2.28
C VAL A 79 -4.18 17.27 -3.58
N ARG A 80 -5.44 17.60 -3.89
CA ARG A 80 -5.78 18.41 -5.08
C ARG A 80 -5.10 19.78 -5.08
N ARG A 81 -5.02 20.39 -3.90
CA ARG A 81 -4.46 21.74 -3.75
C ARG A 81 -2.93 21.75 -3.88
N PHE A 82 -2.24 20.81 -3.25
CA PHE A 82 -0.77 20.81 -3.17
C PHE A 82 -0.09 19.93 -4.21
N CYS A 83 -0.80 18.94 -4.75
CA CYS A 83 -0.30 18.02 -5.76
C CYS A 83 -1.30 17.92 -6.93
N PRO A 84 -1.70 19.06 -7.57
CA PRO A 84 -2.78 19.08 -8.58
C PRO A 84 -2.49 18.24 -9.81
N ALA A 85 -1.20 18.05 -10.14
CA ALA A 85 -0.75 17.27 -11.30
C ALA A 85 -0.15 15.91 -10.87
N ALA A 86 -0.46 15.41 -9.67
CA ALA A 86 0.07 14.13 -9.23
C ALA A 86 -0.44 13.00 -10.13
N GLU A 87 0.49 12.23 -10.68
CA GLU A 87 0.22 11.00 -11.43
C GLU A 87 0.45 9.76 -10.57
N ALA A 88 1.27 9.87 -9.51
CA ALA A 88 1.60 8.77 -8.62
C ALA A 88 1.53 9.18 -7.13
N VAL A 89 0.80 8.41 -6.32
CA VAL A 89 0.69 8.62 -4.88
C VAL A 89 1.01 7.33 -4.12
N LEU A 90 1.73 7.47 -3.01
CA LEU A 90 1.98 6.40 -2.04
C LEU A 90 1.24 6.71 -0.73
N ASP A 91 0.52 5.73 -0.19
CA ASP A 91 0.00 5.73 1.17
C ASP A 91 0.85 4.77 2.02
N ALA A 92 1.71 5.33 2.86
CA ALA A 92 2.63 4.58 3.73
C ALA A 92 1.99 4.38 5.11
N GLY A 93 1.54 3.16 5.37
CA GLY A 93 0.66 2.80 6.49
C GLY A 93 -0.80 2.88 6.07
N CYS A 94 -1.11 2.33 4.89
CA CYS A 94 -2.43 2.48 4.26
C CYS A 94 -3.59 1.79 5.00
N GLY A 95 -3.29 0.94 5.99
CA GLY A 95 -4.30 0.14 6.68
C GLY A 95 -5.14 -0.66 5.69
N GLU A 96 -6.45 -0.57 5.79
CA GLU A 96 -7.40 -1.26 4.92
C GLU A 96 -7.77 -0.44 3.65
N GLY A 97 -6.99 0.61 3.32
CA GLY A 97 -7.07 1.35 2.07
C GLY A 97 -8.14 2.45 2.00
N TYR A 98 -8.73 2.84 3.14
CA TYR A 98 -9.83 3.80 3.17
C TYR A 98 -9.48 5.16 2.57
N TYR A 99 -8.35 5.75 2.99
CA TYR A 99 -7.95 7.08 2.51
C TYR A 99 -7.47 7.06 1.06
N LEU A 100 -6.64 6.09 0.70
CA LEU A 100 -6.12 5.97 -0.67
C LEU A 100 -7.25 5.75 -1.69
N SER A 101 -8.29 5.00 -1.34
CA SER A 101 -9.44 4.77 -2.21
C SER A 101 -10.24 6.03 -2.54
N GLN A 102 -10.11 7.11 -1.74
CA GLN A 102 -10.72 8.41 -2.01
C GLN A 102 -10.00 9.20 -3.10
N LEU A 103 -8.79 8.78 -3.50
CA LEU A 103 -7.95 9.47 -4.49
C LEU A 103 -8.07 8.86 -5.89
N GLY A 104 -9.26 8.37 -6.26
CA GLY A 104 -9.51 7.65 -7.51
C GLY A 104 -9.19 8.40 -8.80
N TRP A 105 -8.94 9.71 -8.74
CA TRP A 105 -8.53 10.52 -9.90
C TRP A 105 -7.01 10.45 -10.18
N ILE A 106 -6.18 9.93 -9.23
CA ILE A 106 -4.74 9.75 -9.45
C ILE A 106 -4.54 8.38 -10.12
N PRO A 107 -3.86 8.32 -11.27
CA PRO A 107 -3.71 7.09 -12.04
C PRO A 107 -2.96 5.98 -11.31
N GLU A 108 -1.79 6.29 -10.76
CA GLU A 108 -0.91 5.35 -10.07
C GLU A 108 -1.07 5.50 -8.55
N ARG A 109 -1.81 4.58 -7.94
CA ARG A 109 -2.05 4.57 -6.49
C ARG A 109 -1.42 3.33 -5.87
N TRP A 110 -0.56 3.55 -4.87
CA TRP A 110 0.16 2.50 -4.16
C TRP A 110 -0.09 2.60 -2.67
N GLY A 111 -0.45 1.49 -2.04
CA GLY A 111 -0.60 1.39 -0.60
C GLY A 111 0.32 0.34 -0.03
N ILE A 112 1.00 0.67 1.07
CA ILE A 112 1.78 -0.28 1.85
C ILE A 112 1.35 -0.30 3.30
N ASP A 113 1.34 -1.47 3.89
CA ASP A 113 1.16 -1.63 5.34
C ASP A 113 1.92 -2.88 5.81
N ILE A 114 2.34 -2.88 7.06
CA ILE A 114 3.02 -4.01 7.68
C ILE A 114 2.04 -5.16 8.02
N SER A 115 0.75 -4.83 8.22
CA SER A 115 -0.32 -5.79 8.48
C SER A 115 -0.80 -6.44 7.19
N ARG A 116 -0.53 -7.74 7.03
CA ARG A 116 -1.04 -8.52 5.91
C ARG A 116 -2.56 -8.55 5.85
N ASP A 117 -3.23 -8.57 6.99
CA ASP A 117 -4.69 -8.56 7.04
C ASP A 117 -5.26 -7.21 6.57
N ALA A 118 -4.63 -6.09 6.94
CA ALA A 118 -5.00 -4.76 6.46
C ALA A 118 -4.87 -4.66 4.94
N VAL A 119 -3.70 -5.01 4.39
CA VAL A 119 -3.42 -4.99 2.93
C VAL A 119 -4.37 -5.90 2.15
N ARG A 120 -4.70 -7.06 2.70
CA ARG A 120 -5.70 -7.95 2.10
C ARG A 120 -7.07 -7.28 1.95
N TYR A 121 -7.53 -6.56 2.96
CA TYR A 121 -8.79 -5.80 2.89
C TYR A 121 -8.70 -4.62 1.94
N ALA A 122 -7.56 -3.91 1.91
CA ALA A 122 -7.31 -2.83 0.97
C ALA A 122 -7.42 -3.30 -0.48
N ALA A 123 -6.79 -4.42 -0.82
CA ALA A 123 -6.85 -5.02 -2.15
C ALA A 123 -8.25 -5.46 -2.58
N VAL A 124 -9.13 -5.79 -1.63
CA VAL A 124 -10.54 -6.07 -1.91
C VAL A 124 -11.35 -4.78 -2.07
N ARG A 125 -11.02 -3.73 -1.29
CA ARG A 125 -11.70 -2.43 -1.33
C ARG A 125 -11.49 -1.72 -2.66
N ASP A 126 -10.24 -1.65 -3.12
CA ASP A 126 -9.89 -1.00 -4.39
C ASP A 126 -8.94 -1.88 -5.21
N ARG A 127 -9.48 -2.51 -6.25
CA ARG A 127 -8.72 -3.38 -7.17
C ARG A 127 -7.95 -2.61 -8.22
N SER A 128 -8.14 -1.31 -8.32
CA SER A 128 -7.46 -0.45 -9.29
C SER A 128 -6.16 0.17 -8.75
N ALA A 129 -5.92 0.05 -7.44
CA ALA A 129 -4.68 0.44 -6.80
C ALA A 129 -3.75 -0.76 -6.58
N HIS A 130 -2.48 -0.48 -6.35
CA HIS A 130 -1.44 -1.48 -6.05
C HIS A 130 -1.23 -1.58 -4.54
N TRP A 131 -1.19 -2.81 -4.04
CA TRP A 131 -1.13 -3.08 -2.61
C TRP A 131 0.03 -4.01 -2.27
N LEU A 132 0.89 -3.59 -1.33
CA LEU A 132 2.04 -4.38 -0.90
C LEU A 132 2.04 -4.51 0.63
N THR A 133 2.31 -5.72 1.14
CA THR A 133 2.71 -5.84 2.54
C THR A 133 4.19 -5.52 2.63
N ALA A 134 4.52 -4.40 3.28
CA ALA A 134 5.87 -3.90 3.42
C ALA A 134 5.99 -3.01 4.66
N THR A 135 7.21 -2.71 5.08
CA THR A 135 7.45 -1.75 6.17
C THR A 135 7.77 -0.36 5.63
N ALA A 136 7.19 0.67 6.24
CA ALA A 136 7.51 2.06 5.93
C ALA A 136 8.95 2.46 6.31
N ALA A 137 9.60 1.68 7.18
CA ALA A 137 11.01 1.89 7.52
C ALA A 137 11.99 1.53 6.38
N HIS A 138 11.55 0.68 5.45
CA HIS A 138 12.34 0.26 4.28
C HIS A 138 11.39 0.12 3.10
N LEU A 139 11.12 1.23 2.44
CA LEU A 139 10.21 1.29 1.30
C LEU A 139 10.72 0.46 0.13
N PRO A 140 9.89 -0.41 -0.47
CA PRO A 140 10.31 -1.26 -1.60
C PRO A 140 10.20 -0.52 -2.94
N PHE A 141 10.62 0.73 -3.01
CA PHE A 141 10.53 1.56 -4.20
C PHE A 141 11.85 2.28 -4.48
N ALA A 142 12.12 2.55 -5.74
CA ALA A 142 13.20 3.44 -6.14
C ALA A 142 12.87 4.89 -5.73
N ASP A 143 13.90 5.68 -5.45
CA ASP A 143 13.75 7.07 -5.06
C ASP A 143 13.10 7.91 -6.16
N GLY A 144 12.31 8.92 -5.74
CA GLY A 144 11.70 9.89 -6.65
C GLY A 144 10.54 9.34 -7.51
N GLY A 145 9.98 8.17 -7.15
CA GLY A 145 8.90 7.56 -7.91
C GLY A 145 7.52 8.18 -7.71
N PHE A 146 7.29 8.88 -6.58
CA PHE A 146 5.97 9.39 -6.22
C PHE A 146 5.92 10.92 -6.19
N ASP A 147 4.83 11.49 -6.68
CA ASP A 147 4.55 12.93 -6.62
C ASP A 147 3.98 13.36 -5.28
N CYS A 148 3.32 12.43 -4.59
CA CYS A 148 2.68 12.64 -3.30
C CYS A 148 2.86 11.40 -2.41
N VAL A 149 3.17 11.62 -1.15
CA VAL A 149 3.22 10.56 -0.14
C VAL A 149 2.31 10.92 1.02
N LEU A 150 1.43 9.99 1.37
CA LEU A 150 0.55 10.07 2.54
C LEU A 150 1.11 9.21 3.66
N SER A 151 0.92 9.64 4.89
CA SER A 151 1.14 8.84 6.09
C SER A 151 0.11 9.29 7.13
N MET A 152 -0.96 8.52 7.25
CA MET A 152 -2.11 8.84 8.11
C MET A 152 -2.19 7.81 9.24
N PHE A 153 -2.00 8.28 10.49
CA PHE A 153 -2.18 7.55 11.78
C PHE A 153 -1.28 6.35 12.02
#